data_87c82263f1c8c50764b27b361c6bd006
#
_entry.id   87c82263f1c8c50764b27b361c6bd006
#
_cell.length_a   1.000
_cell.length_b   1.000
_cell.length_c   1.000
_cell.angle_alpha   90.00
_cell.angle_beta   90.00
_cell.angle_gamma   90.00
#
_symmetry.space_group_name_H-M   'P 1'
#
loop_
_entity.id
_entity.type
_entity.pdbx_description
1 polymer ?
#
loop_
_entity_poly.entity_id
_entity_poly.type
_entity_poly.pdbx_seq_one_letter_code
_entity_poly.pdbx_strand_id
1 'polypeptide(L)'
;MDSLCAAAYVKSYKKYALKIITFSYGQRAKRELAQSKKLAKILSSEYRIVDINFMKDLYGNSNVLTSDKLSIPSKFDVSIIVPIRNAIFISIAAAWAFSANADLIVFGAHADDHNYPDCRPKFIKSISNSLNIGEEDKIKRGINRRVSVWSPSLEGMSKYELLKIGHEILGDIIFESWSCYSNGKKIRKKILQCGVCESCINRKMAFTRAGIEDKTIYAKN
;
A
#
# COMPACT_ATOMS: atom_id res chain seq x y z
N MET A 1 1.29 -1.61 -6.35
CA MET A 1 2.20 -0.77 -7.13
C MET A 1 2.75 0.37 -6.27
N ASP A 2 1.92 1.20 -5.73
CA ASP A 2 2.31 2.43 -5.01
C ASP A 2 3.24 2.17 -3.81
N SER A 3 2.91 1.22 -2.95
CA SER A 3 3.79 0.79 -1.83
C SER A 3 5.14 0.21 -2.30
N LEU A 4 5.17 -0.45 -3.47
CA LEU A 4 6.41 -0.97 -4.04
C LEU A 4 7.32 0.18 -4.49
N CYS A 5 6.75 1.18 -5.17
CA CYS A 5 7.50 2.37 -5.61
C CYS A 5 7.98 3.19 -4.40
N ALA A 6 7.14 3.38 -3.38
CA ALA A 6 7.51 4.07 -2.15
C ALA A 6 8.64 3.36 -1.41
N ALA A 7 8.60 2.03 -1.32
CA ALA A 7 9.66 1.23 -0.72
C ALA A 7 10.98 1.34 -1.51
N ALA A 8 10.91 1.25 -2.84
CA ALA A 8 12.07 1.41 -3.71
C ALA A 8 12.69 2.81 -3.58
N TYR A 9 11.86 3.85 -3.55
CA TYR A 9 12.30 5.23 -3.34
C TYR A 9 13.05 5.39 -2.02
N VAL A 10 12.45 4.95 -0.90
CA VAL A 10 13.07 5.08 0.43
C VAL A 10 14.38 4.29 0.51
N LYS A 11 14.43 3.08 -0.06
CA LYS A 11 15.65 2.28 -0.11
C LYS A 11 16.75 2.96 -0.93
N SER A 12 16.43 3.47 -2.11
CA SER A 12 17.43 3.96 -3.07
C SER A 12 17.85 5.40 -2.80
N TYR A 13 16.90 6.29 -2.52
CA TYR A 13 17.18 7.72 -2.36
C TYR A 13 17.38 8.12 -0.89
N LYS A 14 16.61 7.54 0.03
CA LYS A 14 16.76 7.82 1.48
C LYS A 14 17.71 6.86 2.20
N LYS A 15 18.23 5.82 1.49
CA LYS A 15 19.23 4.86 1.98
C LYS A 15 18.81 4.03 3.19
N TYR A 16 17.52 3.80 3.37
CA TYR A 16 17.02 2.94 4.45
C TYR A 16 17.14 1.44 4.14
N ALA A 17 17.51 0.65 5.14
CA ALA A 17 17.27 -0.78 5.12
C ALA A 17 15.79 -1.06 5.37
N LEU A 18 15.20 -1.98 4.62
CA LEU A 18 13.76 -2.21 4.68
C LEU A 18 13.40 -3.47 5.47
N LYS A 19 12.32 -3.37 6.24
CA LYS A 19 11.51 -4.48 6.75
C LYS A 19 10.09 -4.32 6.19
N ILE A 20 9.55 -5.36 5.55
CA ILE A 20 8.25 -5.27 4.87
C ILE A 20 7.18 -6.02 5.66
N ILE A 21 6.08 -5.33 5.91
CA ILE A 21 4.87 -5.88 6.52
C ILE A 21 3.72 -5.84 5.52
N THR A 22 2.97 -6.92 5.42
CA THR A 22 1.76 -7.02 4.60
C THR A 22 0.62 -7.54 5.45
N PHE A 23 -0.57 -7.00 5.23
CA PHE A 23 -1.76 -7.33 6.02
C PHE A 23 -2.73 -8.21 5.23
N SER A 24 -3.14 -9.31 5.85
CA SER A 24 -4.32 -10.09 5.45
C SER A 24 -5.48 -9.61 6.31
N TYR A 25 -6.39 -8.78 5.76
CA TYR A 25 -7.50 -8.16 6.49
C TYR A 25 -8.88 -8.57 5.95
N GLY A 26 -8.93 -9.71 5.25
CA GLY A 26 -10.15 -10.19 4.62
C GLY A 26 -10.43 -9.56 3.25
N GLN A 27 -9.43 -8.94 2.61
CA GLN A 27 -9.57 -8.36 1.28
C GLN A 27 -9.89 -9.40 0.21
N ARG A 28 -10.70 -8.99 -0.77
CA ARG A 28 -11.05 -9.82 -1.94
C ARG A 28 -9.81 -10.15 -2.79
N ALA A 29 -8.87 -9.22 -2.89
CA ALA A 29 -7.66 -9.32 -3.69
C ALA A 29 -6.58 -10.17 -2.99
N LYS A 30 -6.82 -11.44 -2.69
CA LYS A 30 -5.85 -12.34 -2.02
C LYS A 30 -4.54 -12.51 -2.78
N ARG A 31 -4.54 -12.29 -4.11
CA ARG A 31 -3.33 -12.32 -4.93
C ARG A 31 -2.32 -11.24 -4.59
N GLU A 32 -2.78 -10.12 -4.04
CA GLU A 32 -1.91 -9.06 -3.56
C GLU A 32 -0.89 -9.59 -2.53
N LEU A 33 -1.31 -10.49 -1.64
CA LEU A 33 -0.44 -11.09 -0.63
C LEU A 33 0.70 -11.93 -1.25
N ALA A 34 0.37 -12.74 -2.26
CA ALA A 34 1.36 -13.57 -2.94
C ALA A 34 2.38 -12.72 -3.72
N GLN A 35 1.90 -11.66 -4.40
CA GLN A 35 2.78 -10.74 -5.11
C GLN A 35 3.62 -9.89 -4.18
N SER A 36 3.06 -9.41 -3.07
CA SER A 36 3.81 -8.69 -2.04
C SER A 36 4.98 -9.53 -1.50
N LYS A 37 4.75 -10.81 -1.22
CA LYS A 37 5.80 -11.75 -0.79
C LYS A 37 6.91 -11.91 -1.83
N LYS A 38 6.55 -12.04 -3.11
CA LYS A 38 7.52 -12.14 -4.22
C LYS A 38 8.37 -10.89 -4.32
N LEU A 39 7.73 -9.71 -4.30
CA LEU A 39 8.39 -8.41 -4.45
C LEU A 39 9.26 -8.06 -3.23
N ALA A 40 8.85 -8.44 -2.03
CA ALA A 40 9.65 -8.26 -0.82
C ALA A 40 10.99 -9.00 -0.91
N LYS A 41 11.01 -10.21 -1.47
CA LYS A 41 12.26 -10.97 -1.69
C LYS A 41 13.22 -10.25 -2.66
N ILE A 42 12.67 -9.58 -3.69
CA ILE A 42 13.45 -8.80 -4.66
C ILE A 42 14.08 -7.58 -3.97
N LEU A 43 13.36 -6.94 -3.06
CA LEU A 43 13.86 -5.82 -2.29
C LEU A 43 14.87 -6.24 -1.20
N SER A 44 15.12 -7.54 -1.03
CA SER A 44 16.04 -8.11 -0.03
C SER A 44 15.69 -7.68 1.39
N SER A 45 14.39 -7.74 1.74
CA SER A 45 13.85 -7.23 3.01
C SER A 45 13.35 -8.38 3.88
N GLU A 46 13.41 -8.19 5.20
CA GLU A 46 12.64 -9.02 6.12
C GLU A 46 11.15 -8.83 5.81
N TYR A 47 10.42 -9.92 5.67
CA TYR A 47 9.03 -9.91 5.25
C TYR A 47 8.14 -10.61 6.28
N ARG A 48 7.08 -9.93 6.71
CA ARG A 48 6.04 -10.48 7.58
C ARG A 48 4.66 -10.32 6.96
N ILE A 49 3.82 -11.35 7.10
CA ILE A 49 2.37 -11.25 6.88
C ILE A 49 1.72 -11.24 8.26
N VAL A 50 0.89 -10.23 8.49
CA VAL A 50 0.06 -10.13 9.70
C VAL A 50 -1.38 -10.44 9.32
N ASP A 51 -1.93 -11.46 9.94
CA ASP A 51 -3.33 -11.84 9.76
C ASP A 51 -4.21 -11.07 10.73
N ILE A 52 -5.09 -10.25 10.17
CA ILE A 52 -6.13 -9.50 10.85
C ILE A 52 -7.48 -9.71 10.15
N ASN A 53 -7.71 -10.91 9.63
CA ASN A 53 -8.91 -11.25 8.84
C ASN A 53 -10.22 -11.03 9.61
N PHE A 54 -10.19 -11.04 10.96
CA PHE A 54 -11.33 -10.67 11.80
C PHE A 54 -11.89 -9.28 11.49
N MET A 55 -11.08 -8.39 10.92
CA MET A 55 -11.54 -7.07 10.48
C MET A 55 -12.65 -7.15 9.43
N LYS A 56 -12.69 -8.21 8.62
CA LYS A 56 -13.77 -8.45 7.65
C LYS A 56 -15.13 -8.54 8.36
N ASP A 57 -15.18 -9.18 9.50
CA ASP A 57 -16.42 -9.35 10.27
C ASP A 57 -16.88 -8.02 10.88
N LEU A 58 -15.93 -7.18 11.34
CA LEU A 58 -16.22 -5.83 11.84
C LEU A 58 -16.70 -4.90 10.73
N TYR A 59 -16.13 -5.00 9.53
CA TYR A 59 -16.56 -4.20 8.39
C TYR A 59 -17.89 -4.68 7.79
N GLY A 60 -18.21 -5.97 7.91
CA GLY A 60 -19.41 -6.55 7.34
C GLY A 60 -19.54 -6.29 5.84
N ASN A 61 -20.65 -5.68 5.42
CA ASN A 61 -20.90 -5.31 4.02
C ASN A 61 -20.72 -3.79 3.77
N SER A 62 -19.98 -3.07 4.62
CA SER A 62 -19.85 -1.62 4.51
C SER A 62 -18.97 -1.16 3.34
N ASN A 63 -18.12 -2.04 2.79
CA ASN A 63 -17.24 -1.68 1.68
C ASN A 63 -17.02 -2.83 0.71
N VAL A 64 -16.67 -2.47 -0.53
CA VAL A 64 -16.51 -3.43 -1.64
C VAL A 64 -15.20 -4.21 -1.60
N LEU A 65 -14.22 -3.79 -0.81
CA LEU A 65 -12.91 -4.43 -0.79
C LEU A 65 -12.86 -5.65 0.12
N THR A 66 -13.78 -5.75 1.09
CA THR A 66 -13.91 -6.89 2.00
C THR A 66 -15.20 -7.70 1.80
N SER A 67 -16.23 -7.10 1.18
CA SER A 67 -17.50 -7.78 0.91
C SER A 67 -17.55 -8.38 -0.49
N ASP A 68 -17.82 -9.68 -0.58
CA ASP A 68 -18.04 -10.37 -1.86
C ASP A 68 -19.43 -10.12 -2.46
N LYS A 69 -20.34 -9.52 -1.66
CA LYS A 69 -21.73 -9.21 -2.09
C LYS A 69 -21.86 -7.94 -2.90
N LEU A 70 -20.89 -7.05 -2.81
CA LEU A 70 -20.91 -5.75 -3.49
C LEU A 70 -20.14 -5.81 -4.81
N SER A 71 -20.62 -5.07 -5.82
CA SER A 71 -19.92 -4.92 -7.10
C SER A 71 -18.76 -3.95 -6.97
N ILE A 72 -17.61 -4.28 -7.58
CA ILE A 72 -16.44 -3.41 -7.58
C ILE A 72 -16.64 -2.33 -8.65
N PRO A 73 -16.62 -1.03 -8.28
CA PRO A 73 -16.86 0.05 -9.21
C PRO A 73 -15.67 0.29 -10.15
N SER A 74 -15.97 0.91 -11.31
CA SER A 74 -14.96 1.34 -12.30
C SER A 74 -14.47 2.77 -12.09
N LYS A 75 -15.13 3.53 -11.21
CA LYS A 75 -14.77 4.89 -10.81
C LYS A 75 -14.71 4.97 -9.30
N PHE A 76 -14.10 6.04 -8.77
CA PHE A 76 -14.13 6.29 -7.33
C PHE A 76 -15.58 6.29 -6.81
N ASP A 77 -15.79 5.55 -5.74
CA ASP A 77 -17.03 5.48 -4.97
C ASP A 77 -16.67 5.32 -3.49
N VAL A 78 -17.46 5.92 -2.61
CA VAL A 78 -17.17 5.86 -1.16
C VAL A 78 -17.16 4.45 -0.59
N SER A 79 -17.84 3.50 -1.23
CA SER A 79 -17.81 2.07 -0.85
C SER A 79 -16.44 1.41 -1.01
N ILE A 80 -15.49 2.04 -1.72
CA ILE A 80 -14.09 1.59 -1.81
C ILE A 80 -13.33 1.91 -0.52
N ILE A 81 -13.76 2.92 0.24
CA ILE A 81 -13.08 3.33 1.46
C ILE A 81 -13.35 2.29 2.56
N VAL A 82 -12.28 1.62 2.98
CA VAL A 82 -12.32 0.75 4.16
C VAL A 82 -12.09 1.63 5.39
N PRO A 83 -13.04 1.71 6.33
CA PRO A 83 -12.95 2.65 7.45
C PRO A 83 -11.64 2.51 8.23
N ILE A 84 -10.93 3.63 8.42
CA ILE A 84 -9.67 3.75 9.20
C ILE A 84 -8.61 2.68 8.93
N ARG A 85 -8.63 2.05 7.75
CA ARG A 85 -7.73 0.94 7.44
C ARG A 85 -6.25 1.32 7.61
N ASN A 86 -5.85 2.48 7.09
CA ASN A 86 -4.45 2.91 7.19
C ASN A 86 -4.05 3.22 8.64
N ALA A 87 -4.97 3.71 9.49
CA ALA A 87 -4.69 3.89 10.92
C ALA A 87 -4.34 2.55 11.58
N ILE A 88 -5.12 1.50 11.30
CA ILE A 88 -4.89 0.16 11.85
C ILE A 88 -3.54 -0.40 11.37
N PHE A 89 -3.27 -0.32 10.07
CA PHE A 89 -2.03 -0.81 9.49
C PHE A 89 -0.81 -0.09 10.04
N ILE A 90 -0.87 1.24 10.15
CA ILE A 90 0.21 2.07 10.68
C ILE A 90 0.43 1.76 12.17
N SER A 91 -0.64 1.58 12.97
CA SER A 91 -0.52 1.25 14.39
C SER A 91 0.14 -0.12 14.62
N ILE A 92 -0.23 -1.14 13.85
CA ILE A 92 0.42 -2.46 13.93
C ILE A 92 1.88 -2.39 13.44
N ALA A 93 2.14 -1.65 12.36
CA ALA A 93 3.50 -1.42 11.88
C ALA A 93 4.36 -0.68 12.91
N ALA A 94 3.77 0.26 13.67
CA ALA A 94 4.46 0.99 14.73
C ALA A 94 4.86 0.08 15.89
N ALA A 95 4.00 -0.84 16.30
CA ALA A 95 4.34 -1.83 17.33
C ALA A 95 5.58 -2.64 16.91
N TRP A 96 5.65 -3.03 15.64
CA TRP A 96 6.84 -3.72 15.11
C TRP A 96 8.03 -2.78 14.95
N ALA A 97 7.83 -1.53 14.52
CA ALA A 97 8.91 -0.54 14.37
C ALA A 97 9.60 -0.27 15.71
N PHE A 98 8.85 -0.02 16.79
CA PHE A 98 9.39 0.15 18.13
C PHE A 98 10.15 -1.10 18.61
N SER A 99 9.60 -2.29 18.41
CA SER A 99 10.25 -3.56 18.80
C SER A 99 11.48 -3.89 17.97
N ALA A 100 11.53 -3.46 16.71
CA ALA A 100 12.64 -3.72 15.77
C ALA A 100 13.64 -2.55 15.71
N ASN A 101 13.48 -1.53 16.57
CA ASN A 101 14.29 -0.32 16.62
C ASN A 101 14.36 0.40 15.25
N ALA A 102 13.26 0.37 14.48
CA ALA A 102 13.11 1.13 13.25
C ALA A 102 12.57 2.52 13.56
N ASP A 103 12.93 3.52 12.76
CA ASP A 103 12.60 4.94 12.96
C ASP A 103 11.64 5.49 11.89
N LEU A 104 11.31 4.69 10.87
CA LEU A 104 10.46 5.10 9.77
C LEU A 104 9.45 4.03 9.37
N ILE A 105 8.17 4.41 9.28
CA ILE A 105 7.10 3.62 8.69
C ILE A 105 6.77 4.25 7.33
N VAL A 106 6.72 3.42 6.29
CA VAL A 106 6.46 3.86 4.91
C VAL A 106 5.22 3.18 4.37
N PHE A 107 4.31 3.95 3.78
CA PHE A 107 3.19 3.42 3.03
C PHE A 107 2.95 4.22 1.74
N GLY A 108 2.20 3.63 0.80
CA GLY A 108 2.16 4.10 -0.59
C GLY A 108 1.11 5.17 -0.91
N ALA A 109 0.61 5.95 0.08
CA ALA A 109 -0.31 7.04 -0.20
C ALA A 109 0.41 8.16 -0.96
N HIS A 110 -0.22 8.67 -2.02
CA HIS A 110 0.30 9.73 -2.89
C HIS A 110 -0.65 10.94 -2.96
N ALA A 111 -0.25 12.03 -3.60
CA ALA A 111 -1.03 13.26 -3.62
C ALA A 111 -2.42 13.09 -4.25
N ASP A 112 -2.56 12.17 -5.23
CA ASP A 112 -3.84 11.91 -5.89
C ASP A 112 -4.83 11.13 -4.99
N ASP A 113 -4.39 10.61 -3.83
CA ASP A 113 -5.27 9.91 -2.86
C ASP A 113 -6.08 10.86 -1.96
N HIS A 114 -6.32 12.10 -2.39
CA HIS A 114 -7.04 13.12 -1.61
C HIS A 114 -8.48 12.72 -1.23
N ASN A 115 -9.09 11.79 -1.97
CA ASN A 115 -10.41 11.23 -1.65
C ASN A 115 -10.39 10.28 -0.43
N TYR A 116 -9.20 9.84 0.01
CA TYR A 116 -9.03 8.98 1.17
C TYR A 116 -8.50 9.80 2.35
N PRO A 117 -9.34 10.12 3.37
CA PRO A 117 -8.94 10.99 4.48
C PRO A 117 -7.68 10.51 5.21
N ASP A 118 -7.50 9.19 5.35
CA ASP A 118 -6.36 8.56 6.01
C ASP A 118 -5.10 8.43 5.14
N CYS A 119 -5.13 9.03 3.93
CA CYS A 119 -3.95 9.21 3.06
C CYS A 119 -3.42 10.65 3.05
N ARG A 120 -4.17 11.59 3.66
CA ARG A 120 -3.83 13.02 3.61
C ARG A 120 -2.67 13.38 4.56
N PRO A 121 -1.83 14.37 4.20
CA PRO A 121 -0.71 14.81 5.04
C PRO A 121 -1.09 15.15 6.50
N LYS A 122 -2.26 15.76 6.72
CA LYS A 122 -2.75 16.10 8.07
C LYS A 122 -2.93 14.84 8.93
N PHE A 123 -3.55 13.80 8.37
CA PHE A 123 -3.74 12.52 9.07
C PHE A 123 -2.39 11.86 9.39
N ILE A 124 -1.49 11.81 8.41
CA ILE A 124 -0.17 11.17 8.56
C ILE A 124 0.65 11.84 9.68
N LYS A 125 0.67 13.17 9.72
CA LYS A 125 1.33 13.93 10.79
C LYS A 125 0.70 13.66 12.15
N SER A 126 -0.63 13.62 12.22
CA SER A 126 -1.37 13.38 13.47
C SER A 126 -1.12 11.98 14.01
N ILE A 127 -1.22 10.94 13.20
CA ILE A 127 -0.97 9.57 13.65
C ILE A 127 0.48 9.37 14.07
N SER A 128 1.45 9.92 13.32
CA SER A 128 2.86 9.88 13.70
C SER A 128 3.11 10.50 15.07
N ASN A 129 2.47 11.63 15.35
CA ASN A 129 2.57 12.27 16.68
C ASN A 129 1.93 11.42 17.76
N SER A 130 0.72 10.90 17.55
CA SER A 130 0.00 10.07 18.53
C SER A 130 0.77 8.81 18.91
N LEU A 131 1.41 8.14 17.95
CA LEU A 131 2.24 6.96 18.20
C LEU A 131 3.43 7.27 19.12
N ASN A 132 4.09 8.42 18.90
CA ASN A 132 5.22 8.83 19.73
C ASN A 132 4.81 9.30 21.12
N ILE A 133 3.59 9.87 21.28
CA ILE A 133 3.02 10.18 22.59
C ILE A 133 2.75 8.89 23.36
N GLY A 134 2.22 7.85 22.69
CA GLY A 134 1.96 6.54 23.32
C GLY A 134 3.21 5.82 23.84
N GLU A 135 4.39 6.14 23.32
CA GLU A 135 5.68 5.56 23.73
C GLU A 135 6.61 6.60 24.41
N GLU A 136 6.06 7.74 24.82
CA GLU A 136 6.84 8.91 25.24
C GLU A 136 7.85 8.61 26.36
N ASP A 137 7.47 7.84 27.37
CA ASP A 137 8.34 7.53 28.49
C ASP A 137 9.54 6.67 28.09
N LYS A 138 9.33 5.69 27.21
CA LYS A 138 10.44 4.87 26.70
C LYS A 138 11.35 5.66 25.78
N ILE A 139 10.78 6.59 25.00
CA ILE A 139 11.55 7.51 24.15
C ILE A 139 12.41 8.46 25.01
N LYS A 140 11.84 9.07 26.05
CA LYS A 140 12.57 9.95 26.98
C LYS A 140 13.71 9.22 27.71
N ARG A 141 13.52 7.94 28.01
CA ARG A 141 14.56 7.09 28.64
C ARG A 141 15.60 6.53 27.65
N GLY A 142 15.48 6.83 26.37
CA GLY A 142 16.37 6.32 25.32
C GLY A 142 16.21 4.81 25.03
N ILE A 143 15.12 4.20 25.49
CA ILE A 143 14.82 2.77 25.23
C ILE A 143 14.31 2.58 23.81
N ASN A 144 13.38 3.45 23.38
CA ASN A 144 12.84 3.46 22.02
C ASN A 144 13.29 4.73 21.29
N ARG A 145 13.45 4.61 19.95
CA ARG A 145 13.59 5.77 19.07
C ARG A 145 12.22 6.34 18.71
N ARG A 146 12.17 7.62 18.36
CA ARG A 146 10.97 8.17 17.72
C ARG A 146 10.73 7.51 16.38
N VAL A 147 9.45 7.26 16.07
CA VAL A 147 9.04 6.67 14.79
C VAL A 147 8.32 7.73 13.97
N SER A 148 8.76 7.95 12.75
CA SER A 148 8.08 8.82 11.78
C SER A 148 7.21 7.98 10.85
N VAL A 149 6.06 8.53 10.43
CA VAL A 149 5.25 7.95 9.35
C VAL A 149 5.45 8.81 8.11
N TRP A 150 5.84 8.18 7.02
CA TRP A 150 6.09 8.84 5.73
C TRP A 150 5.29 8.17 4.60
N SER A 151 4.88 9.01 3.67
CA SER A 151 4.34 8.58 2.38
C SER A 151 4.65 9.64 1.30
N PRO A 152 4.59 9.27 0.03
CA PRO A 152 4.74 10.23 -1.09
C PRO A 152 3.84 11.46 -1.00
N SER A 153 2.65 11.35 -0.40
CA SER A 153 1.72 12.48 -0.23
C SER A 153 2.27 13.61 0.64
N LEU A 154 3.20 13.31 1.57
CA LEU A 154 3.86 14.35 2.37
C LEU A 154 4.78 15.27 1.55
N GLU A 155 5.30 14.75 0.46
CA GLU A 155 6.18 15.48 -0.47
C GLU A 155 5.40 15.97 -1.71
N GLY A 156 4.07 15.82 -1.71
CA GLY A 156 3.21 16.24 -2.82
C GLY A 156 3.35 15.37 -4.08
N MET A 157 4.00 14.22 -3.98
CA MET A 157 4.21 13.33 -5.14
C MET A 157 2.89 12.73 -5.61
N SER A 158 2.58 12.90 -6.87
CA SER A 158 1.48 12.24 -7.57
C SER A 158 1.80 10.77 -7.85
N LYS A 159 0.77 10.00 -8.21
CA LYS A 159 0.91 8.58 -8.56
C LYS A 159 1.86 8.37 -9.75
N TYR A 160 1.77 9.21 -10.77
CA TYR A 160 2.60 9.06 -11.97
C TYR A 160 4.07 9.46 -11.72
N GLU A 161 4.34 10.45 -10.86
CA GLU A 161 5.70 10.81 -10.45
C GLU A 161 6.34 9.69 -9.63
N LEU A 162 5.61 9.17 -8.64
CA LEU A 162 6.04 8.02 -7.87
C LEU A 162 6.30 6.79 -8.77
N LEU A 163 5.46 6.59 -9.78
CA LEU A 163 5.62 5.50 -10.75
C LEU A 163 6.88 5.68 -11.61
N LYS A 164 7.18 6.90 -12.08
CA LYS A 164 8.42 7.19 -12.82
C LYS A 164 9.65 6.81 -12.01
N ILE A 165 9.72 7.29 -10.78
CA ILE A 165 10.82 6.98 -9.86
C ILE A 165 10.89 5.46 -9.60
N GLY A 166 9.76 4.83 -9.34
CA GLY A 166 9.68 3.40 -9.13
C GLY A 166 10.15 2.58 -10.33
N HIS A 167 9.80 2.99 -11.54
CA HIS A 167 10.23 2.32 -12.78
C HIS A 167 11.73 2.54 -13.06
N GLU A 168 12.26 3.73 -12.80
CA GLU A 168 13.70 4.01 -12.90
C GLU A 168 14.53 3.08 -12.02
N ILE A 169 14.06 2.80 -10.79
CA ILE A 169 14.78 1.98 -9.82
C ILE A 169 14.58 0.48 -10.07
N LEU A 170 13.37 0.06 -10.41
CA LEU A 170 12.95 -1.35 -10.44
C LEU A 170 12.88 -1.93 -11.86
N GLY A 171 12.86 -1.08 -12.89
CA GLY A 171 12.62 -1.54 -14.27
C GLY A 171 11.31 -2.30 -14.40
N ASP A 172 11.32 -3.37 -15.17
CA ASP A 172 10.15 -4.20 -15.48
C ASP A 172 9.55 -4.94 -14.27
N ILE A 173 10.27 -5.00 -13.14
CA ILE A 173 9.75 -5.59 -11.89
C ILE A 173 8.46 -4.91 -11.44
N ILE A 174 8.25 -3.65 -11.78
CA ILE A 174 7.04 -2.90 -11.41
C ILE A 174 5.77 -3.52 -11.98
N PHE A 175 5.83 -4.16 -13.15
CA PHE A 175 4.70 -4.82 -13.79
C PHE A 175 4.22 -6.07 -13.04
N GLU A 176 5.06 -6.64 -12.17
CA GLU A 176 4.72 -7.77 -11.31
C GLU A 176 3.77 -7.37 -10.15
N SER A 177 3.60 -6.08 -9.90
CA SER A 177 2.74 -5.60 -8.81
C SER A 177 1.25 -5.84 -9.12
N TRP A 178 0.49 -6.22 -8.09
CA TRP A 178 -0.95 -6.41 -8.18
C TRP A 178 -1.70 -5.16 -7.71
N SER A 179 -2.55 -4.60 -8.56
CA SER A 179 -3.38 -3.42 -8.23
C SER A 179 -4.88 -3.74 -8.23
N CYS A 180 -5.30 -4.80 -8.93
CA CYS A 180 -6.71 -5.15 -9.09
C CYS A 180 -7.39 -5.40 -7.73
N TYR A 181 -8.58 -4.83 -7.51
CA TYR A 181 -9.39 -5.02 -6.30
C TYR A 181 -10.00 -6.42 -6.18
N SER A 182 -9.88 -7.26 -7.21
CA SER A 182 -10.33 -8.64 -7.20
C SER A 182 -9.15 -9.61 -7.30
N ASN A 183 -9.43 -10.91 -7.20
CA ASN A 183 -8.44 -11.96 -7.48
C ASN A 183 -8.09 -12.08 -8.97
N GLY A 184 -8.61 -11.20 -9.82
CA GLY A 184 -8.42 -11.21 -11.26
C GLY A 184 -9.34 -12.21 -11.98
N LYS A 185 -9.15 -12.33 -13.28
CA LYS A 185 -9.86 -13.30 -14.14
C LYS A 185 -8.90 -14.39 -14.58
N LYS A 186 -9.28 -15.65 -14.44
CA LYS A 186 -8.49 -16.79 -14.96
C LYS A 186 -8.73 -16.91 -16.45
N ILE A 187 -7.67 -16.74 -17.24
CA ILE A 187 -7.68 -16.94 -18.70
C ILE A 187 -6.63 -18.00 -19.03
N ARG A 188 -7.07 -19.13 -19.52
CA ARG A 188 -6.23 -20.34 -19.69
C ARG A 188 -5.52 -20.69 -18.36
N LYS A 189 -4.19 -20.74 -18.36
CA LYS A 189 -3.37 -21.06 -17.17
C LYS A 189 -2.92 -19.83 -16.37
N LYS A 190 -3.25 -18.60 -16.84
CA LYS A 190 -2.82 -17.35 -16.20
C LYS A 190 -3.99 -16.67 -15.49
N ILE A 191 -3.72 -15.97 -14.41
CA ILE A 191 -4.68 -15.10 -13.74
C ILE A 191 -4.22 -13.66 -13.97
N LEU A 192 -5.10 -12.89 -14.60
CA LEU A 192 -4.84 -11.53 -15.08
C LEU A 192 -5.65 -10.51 -14.27
N GLN A 193 -5.10 -9.32 -14.09
CA GLN A 193 -5.84 -8.20 -13.52
C GLN A 193 -7.07 -7.89 -14.39
N CYS A 194 -8.21 -7.51 -13.79
CA CYS A 194 -9.47 -7.37 -14.55
C CYS A 194 -9.43 -6.24 -15.59
N GLY A 195 -8.63 -5.21 -15.40
CA GLY A 195 -8.47 -4.09 -16.34
C GLY A 195 -9.59 -3.04 -16.32
N VAL A 196 -10.65 -3.24 -15.50
CA VAL A 196 -11.88 -2.41 -15.50
C VAL A 196 -12.28 -1.86 -14.14
N CYS A 197 -11.77 -2.38 -13.03
CA CYS A 197 -12.02 -1.77 -11.72
C CYS A 197 -11.27 -0.44 -11.59
N GLU A 198 -11.71 0.39 -10.68
CA GLU A 198 -11.15 1.73 -10.42
C GLU A 198 -9.63 1.68 -10.29
N SER A 199 -9.08 0.77 -9.49
CA SER A 199 -7.62 0.65 -9.31
C SER A 199 -6.88 0.21 -10.58
N CYS A 200 -7.47 -0.65 -11.42
CA CYS A 200 -6.87 -0.99 -12.71
C CYS A 200 -6.89 0.19 -13.69
N ILE A 201 -7.96 0.99 -13.67
CA ILE A 201 -8.07 2.20 -14.49
C ILE A 201 -7.03 3.23 -14.05
N ASN A 202 -6.94 3.50 -12.73
CA ASN A 202 -5.96 4.42 -12.17
C ASN A 202 -4.51 3.97 -12.44
N ARG A 203 -4.25 2.66 -12.44
CA ARG A 203 -2.95 2.12 -12.83
C ARG A 203 -2.63 2.46 -14.29
N LYS A 204 -3.53 2.16 -15.23
CA LYS A 204 -3.34 2.48 -16.66
C LYS A 204 -3.11 3.98 -16.89
N MET A 205 -3.92 4.83 -16.24
CA MET A 205 -3.77 6.29 -16.32
C MET A 205 -2.41 6.76 -15.78
N ALA A 206 -1.91 6.16 -14.68
CA ALA A 206 -0.61 6.51 -14.14
C ALA A 206 0.52 6.18 -15.12
N PHE A 207 0.49 5.01 -15.77
CA PHE A 207 1.46 4.63 -16.81
C PHE A 207 1.41 5.58 -18.01
N THR A 208 0.21 5.89 -18.51
CA THR A 208 0.03 6.85 -19.62
C THR A 208 0.61 8.23 -19.26
N ARG A 209 0.29 8.77 -18.08
CA ARG A 209 0.81 10.07 -17.61
C ARG A 209 2.32 10.06 -17.37
N ALA A 210 2.84 8.91 -16.94
CA ALA A 210 4.28 8.74 -16.76
C ALA A 210 5.06 8.63 -18.07
N GLY A 211 4.38 8.41 -19.21
CA GLY A 211 5.01 8.13 -20.50
C GLY A 211 5.68 6.75 -20.55
N ILE A 212 5.21 5.79 -19.75
CA ILE A 212 5.75 4.43 -19.66
C ILE A 212 4.72 3.46 -20.25
N GLU A 213 5.16 2.59 -21.16
CA GLU A 213 4.30 1.53 -21.67
C GLU A 213 3.93 0.55 -20.56
N ASP A 214 2.62 0.35 -20.32
CA ASP A 214 2.15 -0.60 -19.32
C ASP A 214 2.18 -2.04 -19.89
N LYS A 215 3.23 -2.77 -19.58
CA LYS A 215 3.39 -4.18 -19.97
C LYS A 215 2.50 -5.15 -19.15
N THR A 216 1.65 -4.65 -18.26
CA THR A 216 0.72 -5.49 -17.49
C THR A 216 -0.33 -6.10 -18.40
N ILE A 217 -0.46 -7.42 -18.35
CA ILE A 217 -1.49 -8.11 -19.13
C ILE A 217 -2.80 -8.06 -18.34
N TYR A 218 -3.83 -7.47 -18.94
CA TYR A 218 -5.18 -7.41 -18.38
C TYR A 218 -6.08 -8.44 -19.05
N ALA A 219 -7.12 -8.87 -18.33
CA ALA A 219 -8.18 -9.66 -18.94
C ALA A 219 -8.92 -8.82 -19.99
N LYS A 220 -9.11 -9.35 -21.18
CA LYS A 220 -10.02 -8.76 -22.16
C LYS A 220 -11.46 -8.94 -21.65
N ASN A 221 -12.27 -7.91 -21.78
CA ASN A 221 -13.73 -7.99 -21.58
C ASN A 221 -14.38 -8.74 -22.70
#